data_994e9c6793870f11b076e61a47da4722
#
_entry.id   994e9c6793870f11b076e61a47da4722
#
_cell.length_a   1.000
_cell.length_b   1.000
_cell.length_c   1.000
_cell.angle_alpha   90.00
_cell.angle_beta   90.00
_cell.angle_gamma   90.00
#
_symmetry.space_group_name_H-M   'P 1'
#
loop_
_entity.id
_entity.type
_entity.pdbx_description
1 polymer ?
#
loop_
_entity_poly.entity_id
_entity_poly.type
_entity_poly.pdbx_seq_one_letter_code
_entity_poly.pdbx_strand_id
1 'polypeptide(L)'
;DSWASRGLGDVYKRQDLKDLQLLLEQTKDKGINIYTHGEMLPCHAYPELKKYPHLKGNFGTAWQNQQKEFDNVPAPILFTTNCIMPPKGSYKDRVFTTSIVEYPGCIHICDKKDFSSVIEKSLELGGYKENKKMTGINGGDILTVGYGHNTVLSIADKIIELIKNKRISHIFLVGGCDGAKIGRNYYTEFVEKT
;
A
#
# COMPACT_ATOMS: atom_id res chain seq x y z
N ASP A 1 4.73 -9.24 17.72
CA ASP A 1 4.17 -8.99 16.37
C ASP A 1 5.15 -8.15 15.58
N SER A 2 5.83 -8.75 14.61
CA SER A 2 6.82 -8.06 13.79
C SER A 2 6.19 -7.41 12.56
N TRP A 3 6.75 -6.29 12.12
CA TRP A 3 6.27 -5.52 10.98
C TRP A 3 7.16 -5.76 9.76
N ALA A 4 6.57 -6.07 8.63
CA ALA A 4 7.18 -5.86 7.33
C ALA A 4 6.42 -4.76 6.61
N SER A 5 7.01 -3.59 6.49
CA SER A 5 6.43 -2.46 5.77
C SER A 5 6.79 -2.52 4.30
N ARG A 6 5.86 -2.12 3.43
CA ARG A 6 6.07 -2.10 1.99
C ARG A 6 5.51 -0.89 1.33
N GLY A 7 6.29 -0.32 0.51
CA GLY A 7 5.83 0.66 -0.41
C GLY A 7 5.65 0.06 -1.78
N LEU A 8 4.56 0.38 -2.42
CA LEU A 8 4.44 1.00 -3.70
C LEU A 8 4.11 0.10 -4.84
N GLY A 9 2.91 0.13 -5.22
CA GLY A 9 2.49 -0.28 -6.52
C GLY A 9 1.71 0.81 -7.22
N ASP A 10 2.05 1.05 -8.44
CA ASP A 10 1.12 1.63 -9.38
C ASP A 10 -0.02 0.62 -9.57
N VAL A 11 -1.25 1.02 -9.27
CA VAL A 11 -2.45 0.17 -9.27
C VAL A 11 -2.69 -0.50 -10.64
N TYR A 12 -2.07 -0.03 -11.67
CA TYR A 12 -2.21 -0.52 -13.04
C TYR A 12 -1.36 -1.74 -13.41
N LYS A 13 -0.44 -2.19 -12.54
CA LYS A 13 0.43 -3.30 -12.87
C LYS A 13 0.02 -4.55 -12.08
N ARG A 14 -0.62 -5.50 -12.74
CA ARG A 14 -0.97 -6.83 -12.20
C ARG A 14 0.18 -7.52 -11.46
N GLN A 15 1.41 -7.13 -11.76
CA GLN A 15 2.62 -7.72 -11.20
C GLN A 15 2.80 -7.36 -9.73
N ASP A 16 2.47 -6.14 -9.31
CA ASP A 16 2.62 -5.71 -7.92
C ASP A 16 1.67 -6.45 -6.98
N LEU A 17 0.42 -6.65 -7.41
CA LEU A 17 -0.54 -7.45 -6.66
C LEU A 17 -0.10 -8.92 -6.59
N LYS A 18 0.52 -9.44 -7.64
CA LYS A 18 1.09 -10.79 -7.66
C LYS A 18 2.29 -10.90 -6.72
N ASP A 19 3.17 -9.94 -6.73
CA ASP A 19 4.32 -9.90 -5.81
C ASP A 19 3.86 -9.81 -4.35
N LEU A 20 2.84 -8.99 -4.06
CA LEU A 20 2.22 -8.95 -2.75
C LEU A 20 1.60 -10.30 -2.34
N GLN A 21 0.87 -10.94 -3.24
CA GLN A 21 0.30 -12.27 -3.00
C GLN A 21 1.38 -13.28 -2.65
N LEU A 22 2.42 -13.39 -3.48
CA LEU A 22 3.53 -14.32 -3.26
C LEU A 22 4.23 -14.09 -1.93
N LEU A 23 4.38 -12.84 -1.56
CA LEU A 23 4.97 -12.50 -0.28
C LEU A 23 4.05 -12.85 0.89
N LEU A 24 2.73 -12.62 0.77
CA LEU A 24 1.75 -13.04 1.78
C LEU A 24 1.76 -14.56 1.95
N GLU A 25 1.90 -15.31 0.86
CA GLU A 25 2.07 -16.77 0.90
C GLU A 25 3.34 -17.20 1.64
N GLN A 26 4.48 -16.56 1.33
CA GLN A 26 5.77 -16.88 1.93
C GLN A 26 5.91 -16.42 3.40
N THR A 27 5.14 -15.42 3.83
CA THR A 27 5.14 -14.91 5.21
C THR A 27 4.06 -15.52 6.09
N LYS A 28 3.22 -16.39 5.53
CA LYS A 28 2.16 -17.07 6.29
C LYS A 28 2.77 -17.85 7.47
N ASP A 29 2.14 -17.71 8.62
CA ASP A 29 2.49 -18.39 9.87
C ASP A 29 3.93 -18.11 10.39
N LYS A 30 4.57 -17.05 9.90
CA LYS A 30 5.92 -16.64 10.31
C LYS A 30 5.95 -15.52 11.36
N GLY A 31 4.81 -15.13 11.91
CA GLY A 31 4.72 -14.05 12.89
C GLY A 31 5.01 -12.65 12.33
N ILE A 32 4.94 -12.47 11.00
CA ILE A 32 5.23 -11.22 10.33
C ILE A 32 3.92 -10.57 9.88
N ASN A 33 3.71 -9.33 10.29
CA ASN A 33 2.62 -8.49 9.80
C ASN A 33 3.06 -7.66 8.58
N ILE A 34 2.19 -7.57 7.60
CA ILE A 34 2.44 -6.85 6.36
C ILE A 34 1.56 -5.62 6.27
N TYR A 35 2.20 -4.51 5.93
CA TYR A 35 1.55 -3.23 5.64
C TYR A 35 1.91 -2.78 4.24
N THR A 36 0.94 -2.23 3.54
CA THR A 36 1.18 -1.57 2.25
C THR A 36 1.45 -0.09 2.45
N HIS A 37 1.93 0.58 1.42
CA HIS A 37 2.17 2.02 1.44
C HIS A 37 1.70 2.64 0.12
N GLY A 38 1.26 3.90 0.17
CA GLY A 38 0.93 4.69 -0.99
C GLY A 38 -0.11 4.04 -1.91
N GLU A 39 0.24 3.87 -3.16
CA GLU A 39 -0.65 3.38 -4.23
C GLU A 39 -1.11 1.93 -4.07
N MET A 40 -0.51 1.17 -3.16
CA MET A 40 -0.98 -0.19 -2.83
C MET A 40 -2.25 -0.21 -1.96
N LEU A 41 -2.71 0.93 -1.48
CA LEU A 41 -3.91 1.04 -0.65
C LEU A 41 -5.14 0.29 -1.21
N PRO A 42 -5.47 0.35 -2.51
CA PRO A 42 -6.61 -0.36 -3.08
C PRO A 42 -6.54 -1.89 -2.98
N CYS A 43 -5.36 -2.47 -2.76
CA CYS A 43 -5.22 -3.93 -2.63
C CYS A 43 -6.06 -4.51 -1.47
N HIS A 44 -6.33 -3.70 -0.45
CA HIS A 44 -7.16 -4.06 0.70
C HIS A 44 -8.65 -4.25 0.33
N ALA A 45 -9.09 -3.83 -0.86
CA ALA A 45 -10.44 -4.09 -1.38
C ALA A 45 -10.57 -5.45 -2.07
N TYR A 46 -9.48 -6.15 -2.36
CA TYR A 46 -9.51 -7.41 -3.10
C TYR A 46 -9.65 -8.62 -2.16
N PRO A 47 -10.70 -9.45 -2.32
CA PRO A 47 -10.95 -10.62 -1.46
C PRO A 47 -9.77 -11.59 -1.41
N GLU A 48 -9.09 -11.80 -2.55
CA GLU A 48 -7.94 -12.70 -2.67
C GLU A 48 -6.73 -12.28 -1.81
N LEU A 49 -6.62 -11.00 -1.48
CA LEU A 49 -5.57 -10.48 -0.61
C LEU A 49 -6.07 -10.33 0.84
N LYS A 50 -7.33 -9.92 1.02
CA LYS A 50 -7.94 -9.79 2.37
C LYS A 50 -8.02 -11.09 3.14
N LYS A 51 -7.99 -12.24 2.48
CA LYS A 51 -8.00 -13.55 3.15
C LYS A 51 -6.77 -13.81 4.02
N TYR A 52 -5.69 -13.05 3.84
CA TYR A 52 -4.48 -13.19 4.65
C TYR A 52 -4.57 -12.33 5.92
N PRO A 53 -4.70 -12.93 7.12
CA PRO A 53 -4.93 -12.18 8.36
C PRO A 53 -3.74 -11.33 8.80
N HIS A 54 -2.54 -11.59 8.27
CA HIS A 54 -1.33 -10.83 8.52
C HIS A 54 -1.11 -9.66 7.54
N LEU A 55 -1.99 -9.46 6.55
CA LEU A 55 -2.10 -8.20 5.82
C LEU A 55 -2.92 -7.23 6.67
N LYS A 56 -2.25 -6.38 7.44
CA LYS A 56 -2.88 -5.60 8.51
C LYS A 56 -3.49 -4.27 8.07
N GLY A 57 -2.85 -3.58 7.14
CA GLY A 57 -3.35 -2.27 6.73
C GLY A 57 -2.38 -1.51 5.85
N ASN A 58 -2.66 -0.23 5.66
CA ASN A 58 -1.81 0.69 4.93
C ASN A 58 -1.04 1.58 5.90
N PHE A 59 0.22 1.82 5.59
CA PHE A 59 1.13 2.66 6.36
C PHE A 59 1.49 3.91 5.55
N GLY A 60 1.56 5.05 6.23
CA GLY A 60 1.99 6.30 5.60
C GLY A 60 0.97 6.88 4.63
N THR A 61 1.45 7.75 3.77
CA THR A 61 0.64 8.55 2.85
C THR A 61 1.02 8.26 1.38
N ALA A 62 1.70 9.21 0.72
CA ALA A 62 2.04 9.11 -0.70
C ALA A 62 3.56 8.97 -0.91
N TRP A 63 3.95 8.58 -2.13
CA TRP A 63 5.34 8.30 -2.49
C TRP A 63 6.33 9.43 -2.14
N GLN A 64 5.93 10.69 -2.25
CA GLN A 64 6.77 11.84 -1.95
C GLN A 64 7.17 11.96 -0.47
N ASN A 65 6.45 11.29 0.41
CA ASN A 65 6.69 11.34 1.86
C ASN A 65 7.57 10.18 2.38
N GLN A 66 7.97 9.25 1.50
CA GLN A 66 8.73 8.05 1.85
C GLN A 66 9.94 8.32 2.74
N GLN A 67 10.75 9.33 2.38
CA GLN A 67 11.98 9.63 3.10
C GLN A 67 11.75 10.06 4.55
N LYS A 68 10.55 10.55 4.87
CA LYS A 68 10.14 10.90 6.23
C LYS A 68 9.46 9.72 6.92
N GLU A 69 8.60 9.04 6.18
CA GLU A 69 7.74 7.98 6.73
C GLU A 69 8.49 6.68 7.01
N PHE A 70 9.51 6.35 6.20
CA PHE A 70 10.33 5.15 6.40
C PHE A 70 11.49 5.34 7.37
N ASP A 71 11.74 6.57 7.77
CA ASP A 71 12.76 6.85 8.78
C ASP A 71 12.38 6.21 10.11
N ASN A 72 13.33 5.54 10.75
CA ASN A 72 13.15 4.86 12.04
C ASN A 72 12.05 3.77 12.12
N VAL A 73 11.51 3.30 10.98
CA VAL A 73 10.61 2.13 10.98
C VAL A 73 11.44 0.86 11.17
N PRO A 74 11.20 0.05 12.20
CA PRO A 74 12.00 -1.16 12.47
C PRO A 74 11.52 -2.35 11.62
N ALA A 75 11.49 -2.18 10.30
CA ALA A 75 11.03 -3.19 9.35
C ALA A 75 11.73 -3.03 7.99
N PRO A 76 11.90 -4.10 7.22
CA PRO A 76 12.35 -3.99 5.84
C PRO A 76 11.28 -3.33 4.97
N ILE A 77 11.72 -2.70 3.91
CA ILE A 77 10.89 -2.00 2.93
C ILE A 77 11.11 -2.66 1.58
N LEU A 78 10.06 -3.22 0.99
CA LEU A 78 10.11 -3.84 -0.33
C LEU A 78 9.40 -2.95 -1.35
N PHE A 79 10.13 -2.52 -2.35
CA PHE A 79 9.61 -1.79 -3.50
C PHE A 79 9.33 -2.73 -4.66
N THR A 80 8.12 -2.65 -5.20
CA THR A 80 7.64 -3.47 -6.31
C THR A 80 7.51 -2.68 -7.61
N THR A 81 7.44 -1.36 -7.53
CA THR A 81 7.37 -0.45 -8.68
C THR A 81 8.25 0.79 -8.56
N ASN A 82 8.21 1.62 -9.58
CA ASN A 82 9.13 2.73 -9.86
C ASN A 82 8.89 4.01 -9.02
N CYS A 83 8.04 4.00 -8.01
CA CYS A 83 7.87 5.17 -7.12
C CYS A 83 8.92 5.25 -6.00
N ILE A 84 10.08 4.64 -6.18
CA ILE A 84 11.19 4.74 -5.22
C ILE A 84 11.83 6.12 -5.27
N MET A 85 11.89 6.77 -4.12
CA MET A 85 12.76 7.94 -3.92
C MET A 85 14.14 7.48 -3.42
N PRO A 86 15.20 8.27 -3.65
CA PRO A 86 16.52 7.95 -3.10
C PRO A 86 16.44 7.60 -1.61
N PRO A 87 16.73 6.35 -1.20
CA PRO A 87 16.66 5.96 0.20
C PRO A 87 17.69 6.72 1.03
N LYS A 88 17.27 7.21 2.21
CA LYS A 88 18.20 7.82 3.16
C LYS A 88 19.10 6.77 3.82
N GLY A 89 20.28 7.18 4.28
CA GLY A 89 21.21 6.31 4.99
C GLY A 89 20.61 5.64 6.23
N SER A 90 19.63 6.27 6.87
CA SER A 90 18.94 5.73 8.05
C SER A 90 18.09 4.49 7.81
N TYR A 91 17.75 4.15 6.54
CA TYR A 91 16.94 2.98 6.23
C TYR A 91 17.36 2.26 4.94
N LYS A 92 18.41 2.71 4.25
CA LYS A 92 18.85 2.14 2.96
C LYS A 92 19.27 0.67 3.07
N ASP A 93 19.86 0.28 4.18
CA ASP A 93 20.33 -1.09 4.47
C ASP A 93 19.23 -2.13 4.62
N ARG A 94 17.99 -1.69 4.73
CA ARG A 94 16.79 -2.53 4.84
C ARG A 94 15.80 -2.33 3.69
N VAL A 95 16.26 -1.70 2.60
CA VAL A 95 15.49 -1.54 1.38
C VAL A 95 15.76 -2.68 0.42
N PHE A 96 14.69 -3.30 -0.02
CA PHE A 96 14.66 -4.34 -1.03
C PHE A 96 13.88 -3.85 -2.25
N THR A 97 14.27 -4.31 -3.42
CA THR A 97 13.58 -4.00 -4.67
C THR A 97 13.25 -5.30 -5.40
N THR A 98 12.26 -5.29 -6.27
CA THR A 98 11.92 -6.43 -7.11
C THR A 98 11.26 -5.98 -8.42
N SER A 99 11.10 -6.89 -9.38
CA SER A 99 10.49 -6.63 -10.68
C SER A 99 11.30 -5.59 -11.48
N ILE A 100 10.66 -4.51 -11.92
CA ILE A 100 11.30 -3.46 -12.73
C ILE A 100 11.98 -2.37 -11.91
N VAL A 101 11.86 -2.42 -10.60
CA VAL A 101 12.44 -1.43 -9.70
C VAL A 101 13.82 -1.88 -9.24
N GLU A 102 14.79 -1.02 -9.44
CA GLU A 102 16.16 -1.20 -8.96
C GLU A 102 16.69 0.11 -8.40
N TYR A 103 17.52 0.04 -7.37
CA TYR A 103 18.21 1.21 -6.84
C TYR A 103 19.63 0.82 -6.38
N PRO A 104 20.66 1.60 -6.74
CA PRO A 104 22.04 1.28 -6.40
C PRO A 104 22.27 1.10 -4.90
N GLY A 105 22.83 -0.06 -4.54
CA GLY A 105 23.14 -0.42 -3.16
C GLY A 105 21.94 -0.94 -2.35
N CYS A 106 20.80 -1.22 -2.98
CA CYS A 106 19.70 -1.98 -2.40
C CYS A 106 19.72 -3.44 -2.87
N ILE A 107 19.17 -4.34 -2.08
CA ILE A 107 19.10 -5.76 -2.43
C ILE A 107 17.97 -5.96 -3.44
N HIS A 108 18.29 -6.48 -4.62
CA HIS A 108 17.28 -6.78 -5.63
C HIS A 108 16.86 -8.26 -5.58
N ILE A 109 15.56 -8.51 -5.55
CA ILE A 109 14.95 -9.83 -5.58
C ILE A 109 14.56 -10.13 -7.03
N CYS A 110 15.25 -11.09 -7.63
CA CYS A 110 15.06 -11.48 -9.02
C CYS A 110 13.74 -12.21 -9.28
N ASP A 111 13.57 -12.68 -10.53
CA ASP A 111 12.33 -13.24 -11.08
C ASP A 111 11.77 -14.45 -10.34
N LYS A 112 12.60 -15.19 -9.61
CA LYS A 112 12.15 -16.31 -8.77
C LYS A 112 11.24 -15.90 -7.62
N LYS A 113 11.22 -14.60 -7.28
CA LYS A 113 10.40 -14.03 -6.20
C LYS A 113 10.55 -14.76 -4.86
N ASP A 114 11.78 -15.12 -4.53
CA ASP A 114 12.14 -15.64 -3.23
C ASP A 114 12.34 -14.47 -2.24
N PHE A 115 11.40 -14.31 -1.33
CA PHE A 115 11.43 -13.23 -0.33
C PHE A 115 12.09 -13.64 0.99
N SER A 116 12.85 -14.73 1.02
CA SER A 116 13.53 -15.22 2.23
C SER A 116 14.39 -14.14 2.89
N SER A 117 15.16 -13.38 2.12
CA SER A 117 15.99 -12.28 2.63
C SER A 117 15.18 -11.15 3.28
N VAL A 118 13.98 -10.84 2.77
CA VAL A 118 13.06 -9.86 3.39
C VAL A 118 12.50 -10.41 4.70
N ILE A 119 12.16 -11.71 4.71
CA ILE A 119 11.63 -12.41 5.86
C ILE A 119 12.67 -12.46 6.97
N GLU A 120 13.90 -12.88 6.67
CA GLU A 120 15.01 -12.91 7.62
C GLU A 120 15.28 -11.52 8.19
N LYS A 121 15.33 -10.49 7.35
CA LYS A 121 15.50 -9.11 7.80
C LYS A 121 14.33 -8.63 8.67
N SER A 122 13.10 -9.07 8.39
CA SER A 122 11.94 -8.76 9.24
C SER A 122 12.08 -9.35 10.64
N LEU A 123 12.54 -10.60 10.72
CA LEU A 123 12.74 -11.31 11.99
C LEU A 123 13.91 -10.73 12.78
N GLU A 124 15.00 -10.35 12.08
CA GLU A 124 16.17 -9.70 12.68
C GLU A 124 15.79 -8.37 13.34
N LEU A 125 15.02 -7.52 12.63
CA LEU A 125 14.61 -6.20 13.12
C LEU A 125 13.54 -6.27 14.21
N GLY A 126 12.74 -7.35 14.24
CA GLY A 126 11.76 -7.63 15.28
C GLY A 126 10.53 -6.72 15.33
N GLY A 127 10.48 -5.67 14.52
CA GLY A 127 9.34 -4.75 14.48
C GLY A 127 9.22 -3.83 15.71
N TYR A 128 8.05 -3.21 15.86
CA TYR A 128 7.75 -2.42 17.05
C TYR A 128 7.45 -3.32 18.25
N LYS A 129 7.99 -2.97 19.42
CA LYS A 129 7.78 -3.71 20.68
C LYS A 129 6.36 -3.56 21.23
N GLU A 130 5.69 -2.47 20.87
CA GLU A 130 4.35 -2.13 21.31
C GLU A 130 3.46 -1.76 20.12
N ASN A 131 2.15 -1.94 20.25
CA ASN A 131 1.19 -1.49 19.26
C ASN A 131 1.18 0.03 19.20
N LYS A 132 1.71 0.59 18.13
CA LYS A 132 1.77 2.02 17.91
C LYS A 132 0.56 2.46 17.09
N LYS A 133 -0.40 3.12 17.72
CA LYS A 133 -1.46 3.81 16.98
C LYS A 133 -0.89 5.01 16.25
N MET A 134 -1.19 5.11 14.97
CA MET A 134 -0.86 6.28 14.16
C MET A 134 -2.16 6.89 13.66
N THR A 135 -2.22 8.20 13.68
CA THR A 135 -3.32 8.97 13.12
C THR A 135 -3.00 9.28 11.66
N GLY A 136 -3.93 9.00 10.76
CA GLY A 136 -3.81 9.35 9.35
C GLY A 136 -3.84 10.86 9.11
N ILE A 137 -3.57 11.26 7.87
CA ILE A 137 -3.54 12.68 7.46
C ILE A 137 -4.89 13.38 7.66
N ASN A 138 -5.98 12.63 7.63
CA ASN A 138 -7.35 13.09 7.88
C ASN A 138 -7.77 13.06 9.37
N GLY A 139 -6.86 12.78 10.29
CA GLY A 139 -7.13 12.71 11.73
C GLY A 139 -7.73 11.38 12.21
N GLY A 140 -8.02 10.43 11.31
CA GLY A 140 -8.58 9.11 11.64
C GLY A 140 -7.56 7.98 11.56
N ASP A 141 -7.96 6.81 11.99
CA ASP A 141 -7.20 5.55 11.91
C ASP A 141 -7.89 4.50 11.02
N ILE A 142 -9.03 4.85 10.42
CA ILE A 142 -9.82 4.02 9.51
C ILE A 142 -9.97 4.73 8.17
N LEU A 143 -9.79 3.97 7.10
CA LEU A 143 -9.94 4.45 5.74
C LEU A 143 -10.80 3.47 4.93
N THR A 144 -11.79 3.99 4.22
CA THR A 144 -12.59 3.21 3.27
C THR A 144 -11.88 3.17 1.93
N VAL A 145 -11.55 1.98 1.47
CA VAL A 145 -10.76 1.76 0.23
C VAL A 145 -11.60 1.41 -1.00
N GLY A 146 -12.92 1.38 -0.86
CA GLY A 146 -13.83 0.99 -1.94
C GLY A 146 -13.86 -0.52 -2.21
N TYR A 147 -14.21 -0.89 -3.43
CA TYR A 147 -14.49 -2.28 -3.81
C TYR A 147 -13.91 -2.61 -5.19
N GLY A 148 -13.55 -3.88 -5.41
CA GLY A 148 -13.20 -4.38 -6.72
C GLY A 148 -14.42 -4.46 -7.67
N HIS A 149 -14.17 -4.50 -8.98
CA HIS A 149 -15.22 -4.46 -10.00
C HIS A 149 -16.28 -5.57 -9.85
N ASN A 150 -15.90 -6.79 -9.47
CA ASN A 150 -16.85 -7.88 -9.27
C ASN A 150 -17.84 -7.58 -8.15
N THR A 151 -17.42 -6.96 -7.06
CA THR A 151 -18.32 -6.54 -5.97
C THR A 151 -19.27 -5.45 -6.45
N VAL A 152 -18.76 -4.46 -7.21
CA VAL A 152 -19.62 -3.41 -7.80
C VAL A 152 -20.66 -4.00 -8.74
N LEU A 153 -20.26 -4.94 -9.60
CA LEU A 153 -21.18 -5.63 -10.51
C LEU A 153 -22.24 -6.47 -9.77
N SER A 154 -21.85 -7.12 -8.67
CA SER A 154 -22.78 -7.93 -7.87
C SER A 154 -23.89 -7.14 -7.18
N ILE A 155 -23.69 -5.83 -6.99
CA ILE A 155 -24.66 -4.91 -6.39
C ILE A 155 -25.21 -3.88 -7.39
N ALA A 156 -24.96 -4.08 -8.69
CA ALA A 156 -25.33 -3.12 -9.75
C ALA A 156 -26.81 -2.80 -9.75
N ASP A 157 -27.68 -3.80 -9.61
CA ASP A 157 -29.15 -3.61 -9.59
C ASP A 157 -29.56 -2.67 -8.46
N LYS A 158 -28.96 -2.81 -7.27
CA LYS A 158 -29.23 -1.93 -6.14
C LYS A 158 -28.76 -0.51 -6.39
N ILE A 159 -27.61 -0.34 -7.04
CA ILE A 159 -27.09 0.98 -7.41
C ILE A 159 -28.04 1.64 -8.43
N ILE A 160 -28.50 0.89 -9.44
CA ILE A 160 -29.46 1.37 -10.44
C ILE A 160 -30.79 1.77 -9.79
N GLU A 161 -31.29 0.98 -8.84
CA GLU A 161 -32.48 1.32 -8.08
C GLU A 161 -32.31 2.63 -7.31
N LEU A 162 -31.17 2.82 -6.62
CA LEU A 162 -30.89 4.07 -5.89
C LEU A 162 -30.80 5.29 -6.81
N ILE A 163 -30.26 5.11 -8.02
CA ILE A 163 -30.23 6.17 -9.05
C ILE A 163 -31.67 6.49 -9.50
N LYS A 164 -32.48 5.49 -9.84
CA LYS A 164 -33.87 5.65 -10.27
C LYS A 164 -34.72 6.37 -9.19
N ASN A 165 -34.46 6.05 -7.93
CA ASN A 165 -35.11 6.66 -6.76
C ASN A 165 -34.49 8.00 -6.36
N LYS A 166 -33.61 8.58 -7.16
CA LYS A 166 -32.90 9.86 -6.93
C LYS A 166 -32.17 9.93 -5.58
N ARG A 167 -31.75 8.79 -5.03
CA ARG A 167 -30.94 8.70 -3.82
C ARG A 167 -29.44 8.89 -4.14
N ILE A 168 -29.04 8.61 -5.38
CA ILE A 168 -27.74 8.94 -5.94
C ILE A 168 -27.98 9.94 -7.06
N SER A 169 -27.48 11.16 -6.91
CA SER A 169 -27.63 12.23 -7.90
C SER A 169 -26.49 12.24 -8.92
N HIS A 170 -25.27 11.94 -8.48
CA HIS A 170 -24.07 11.97 -9.32
C HIS A 170 -23.11 10.85 -8.92
N ILE A 171 -22.33 10.40 -9.88
CA ILE A 171 -21.18 9.52 -9.70
C ILE A 171 -19.99 10.20 -10.37
N PHE A 172 -18.93 10.46 -9.60
CA PHE A 172 -17.72 11.09 -10.11
C PHE A 172 -16.61 10.05 -10.27
N LEU A 173 -15.93 10.09 -11.41
CA LEU A 173 -14.69 9.36 -11.63
C LEU A 173 -13.52 10.35 -11.48
N VAL A 174 -12.75 10.20 -10.41
CA VAL A 174 -11.56 11.01 -10.14
C VAL A 174 -10.32 10.18 -10.49
N GLY A 175 -9.75 10.44 -11.66
CA GLY A 175 -8.62 9.68 -12.21
C GLY A 175 -7.31 10.46 -12.18
N GLY A 176 -6.90 10.96 -11.02
CA GLY A 176 -5.64 11.68 -10.86
C GLY A 176 -5.31 12.01 -9.41
N CYS A 177 -4.19 12.67 -9.21
CA CYS A 177 -3.76 13.17 -7.91
C CYS A 177 -3.04 14.53 -8.03
N ASP A 178 -2.95 15.24 -6.91
CA ASP A 178 -2.27 16.55 -6.88
C ASP A 178 -0.74 16.42 -6.91
N GLY A 179 -0.20 15.26 -6.59
CA GLY A 179 1.24 15.01 -6.55
C GLY A 179 1.93 15.77 -5.42
N ALA A 180 3.22 16.07 -5.62
CA ALA A 180 4.07 16.71 -4.61
C ALA A 180 4.26 18.22 -4.81
N LYS A 181 3.69 18.80 -5.86
CA LYS A 181 3.91 20.21 -6.20
C LYS A 181 3.11 21.13 -5.27
N ILE A 182 3.78 22.00 -4.55
CA ILE A 182 3.17 22.98 -3.65
C ILE A 182 2.16 23.86 -4.44
N GLY A 183 0.97 24.06 -3.87
CA GLY A 183 -0.11 24.83 -4.47
C GLY A 183 -0.94 24.06 -5.50
N ARG A 184 -0.70 22.77 -5.66
CA ARG A 184 -1.45 21.90 -6.55
C ARG A 184 -2.44 21.08 -5.72
N ASN A 185 -3.70 21.50 -5.70
CA ASN A 185 -4.78 20.91 -4.87
C ASN A 185 -6.10 20.75 -5.63
N TYR A 186 -6.04 20.64 -6.95
CA TYR A 186 -7.23 20.52 -7.80
C TYR A 186 -8.12 19.33 -7.41
N TYR A 187 -7.54 18.15 -7.25
CA TYR A 187 -8.29 16.93 -6.91
C TYR A 187 -8.77 16.96 -5.46
N THR A 188 -7.95 17.45 -4.54
CA THR A 188 -8.31 17.61 -3.12
C THR A 188 -9.49 18.56 -2.99
N GLU A 189 -9.41 19.75 -3.58
CA GLU A 189 -10.48 20.72 -3.53
C GLU A 189 -11.77 20.24 -4.21
N PHE A 190 -11.66 19.47 -5.29
CA PHE A 190 -12.82 18.86 -5.93
C PHE A 190 -13.57 17.95 -4.96
N VAL A 191 -12.85 17.05 -4.27
CA VAL A 191 -13.46 16.11 -3.31
C VAL A 191 -14.05 16.84 -2.10
N GLU A 192 -13.42 17.92 -1.65
CA GLU A 192 -13.91 18.71 -0.50
C GLU A 192 -15.17 19.53 -0.83
N LYS A 193 -15.39 19.87 -2.12
CA LYS A 193 -16.49 20.72 -2.56
C LYS A 193 -17.69 19.95 -3.14
N THR A 194 -17.59 18.64 -3.28
CA THR A 194 -18.64 17.74 -3.85
C THR A 194 -19.18 16.78 -2.81
#